data_ab4463b30810f7cafa0089f8588216fe
#
_entry.id   ab4463b30810f7cafa0089f8588216fe
#
_cell.length_a   1.000
_cell.length_b   1.000
_cell.length_c   1.000
_cell.angle_alpha   90.00
_cell.angle_beta   90.00
_cell.angle_gamma   90.00
#
_symmetry.space_group_name_H-M   'P 1'
#
loop_
_entity.id
_entity.type
_entity.pdbx_description
1 polymer ?
#
loop_
_entity_poly.entity_id
_entity_poly.type
_entity_poly.pdbx_seq_one_letter_code
_entity_poly.pdbx_strand_id
1 'polypeptide(L)'
;MTTNSANPKDSRDGGGEAADEKEDEFDEYADLGATTSDAMEIAETSMDRVRELVPDETLVDRMRQKAVHATGDPEFQFLVRFSGGEDESAPGRAGARAVLDEAPIVTDITMVKSGITSRGHSCDVRKAIGNGAELAAETGMTRTAASVLELDRQGVYDDAIAVVGNAPTAALALADCIEDGTRPAVVVATPVGFVKAAESRKRVREVAEEYGVPAITTVGRRGGSGIAAGLTNELVHVASDAREGDLTLESA
;
A
#
# COMPACT_ATOMS: atom_id res chain seq x y z
N MET A 1 -69.19 16.47 -23.23
CA MET A 1 -69.83 15.22 -22.83
C MET A 1 -68.77 14.41 -22.08
N THR A 2 -68.77 14.56 -20.77
CA THR A 2 -69.32 13.65 -19.74
C THR A 2 -68.57 12.34 -19.75
N THR A 3 -67.97 11.80 -18.69
CA THR A 3 -68.11 11.83 -17.24
C THR A 3 -66.95 11.06 -16.66
N ASN A 4 -66.17 11.48 -15.68
CA ASN A 4 -66.29 11.22 -14.26
C ASN A 4 -66.47 9.75 -13.87
N SER A 5 -65.54 9.16 -13.11
CA SER A 5 -65.83 8.33 -11.93
C SER A 5 -64.49 7.91 -11.25
N ALA A 6 -64.20 8.52 -10.19
CA ALA A 6 -64.17 8.10 -8.79
C ALA A 6 -63.43 6.80 -8.45
N ASN A 7 -62.44 7.01 -7.58
CA ASN A 7 -61.75 6.13 -6.66
C ASN A 7 -62.68 5.39 -5.68
N PRO A 8 -62.33 4.24 -5.18
CA PRO A 8 -62.15 4.24 -3.72
C PRO A 8 -60.89 3.58 -3.22
N LYS A 9 -60.44 4.11 -2.11
CA LYS A 9 -59.54 3.63 -1.10
C LYS A 9 -59.70 2.15 -0.79
N ASP A 10 -58.59 1.43 -0.66
CA ASP A 10 -58.55 0.38 0.36
C ASP A 10 -57.23 0.44 1.12
N SER A 11 -57.38 0.63 2.39
CA SER A 11 -56.38 0.60 3.44
C SER A 11 -56.03 -0.86 3.73
N ARG A 12 -54.76 -1.22 3.67
CA ARG A 12 -54.26 -2.35 4.44
C ARG A 12 -52.99 -1.96 5.18
N ASP A 13 -53.25 -1.80 6.45
CA ASP A 13 -52.29 -1.99 7.55
C ASP A 13 -51.59 -3.34 7.41
N GLY A 14 -50.31 -3.40 7.71
CA GLY A 14 -49.64 -4.67 7.80
C GLY A 14 -48.12 -4.56 7.96
N GLY A 15 -47.69 -4.45 9.19
CA GLY A 15 -46.49 -5.11 9.67
C GLY A 15 -45.16 -4.58 9.10
N GLY A 16 -44.55 -3.63 9.79
CA GLY A 16 -43.11 -3.45 9.75
C GLY A 16 -42.44 -4.68 10.36
N GLU A 17 -41.91 -5.56 9.54
CA GLU A 17 -40.79 -6.40 9.95
C GLU A 17 -39.56 -5.53 9.87
N ALA A 18 -39.04 -5.17 11.04
CA ALA A 18 -37.71 -4.69 11.19
C ALA A 18 -36.78 -5.76 10.54
N ALA A 19 -36.18 -5.39 9.40
CA ALA A 19 -35.02 -6.10 8.93
C ALA A 19 -33.99 -5.97 10.04
N ASP A 20 -33.75 -7.06 10.72
CA ASP A 20 -32.57 -7.30 11.55
C ASP A 20 -31.37 -6.94 10.68
N GLU A 21 -30.79 -5.77 10.90
CA GLU A 21 -29.44 -5.45 10.47
C GLU A 21 -28.55 -6.42 11.24
N LYS A 22 -28.31 -7.59 10.66
CA LYS A 22 -27.16 -8.39 11.03
C LYS A 22 -25.98 -7.51 10.72
N GLU A 23 -25.43 -6.88 11.74
CA GLU A 23 -24.05 -6.47 11.77
C GLU A 23 -23.26 -7.73 11.39
N ASP A 24 -22.82 -7.77 10.13
CA ASP A 24 -21.86 -8.78 9.68
C ASP A 24 -20.61 -8.51 10.50
N GLU A 25 -20.45 -9.31 11.52
CA GLU A 25 -19.26 -9.52 12.30
C GLU A 25 -18.20 -10.11 11.34
N PHE A 26 -17.54 -9.24 10.56
CA PHE A 26 -16.36 -9.59 9.79
C PHE A 26 -15.18 -9.63 10.75
N ASP A 27 -15.07 -10.74 11.44
CA ASP A 27 -14.10 -10.97 12.52
C ASP A 27 -12.75 -11.51 12.02
N GLU A 28 -12.49 -11.46 10.71
CA GLU A 28 -11.18 -11.84 10.19
C GLU A 28 -10.85 -10.97 8.98
N TYR A 29 -9.83 -10.12 9.14
CA TYR A 29 -9.34 -9.27 8.08
C TYR A 29 -8.56 -10.11 7.04
N ALA A 30 -9.27 -10.73 6.13
CA ALA A 30 -8.73 -11.40 4.95
C ALA A 30 -8.90 -10.51 3.71
N ASP A 31 -8.28 -9.32 3.70
CA ASP A 31 -8.35 -8.44 2.53
C ASP A 31 -7.20 -8.72 1.56
N LEU A 32 -7.41 -9.69 0.71
CA LEU A 32 -6.59 -9.93 -0.47
C LEU A 32 -7.09 -9.13 -1.69
N GLY A 33 -7.90 -8.08 -1.44
CA GLY A 33 -8.59 -7.30 -2.47
C GLY A 33 -9.92 -7.94 -2.92
N ALA A 34 -10.34 -9.01 -2.25
CA ALA A 34 -11.58 -9.72 -2.52
C ALA A 34 -12.71 -9.17 -1.64
N THR A 35 -13.88 -8.92 -2.23
CA THR A 35 -15.06 -8.38 -1.55
C THR A 35 -16.24 -9.34 -1.54
N THR A 36 -16.12 -10.51 -2.18
CA THR A 36 -17.13 -11.55 -2.23
C THR A 36 -16.54 -12.86 -1.71
N SER A 37 -17.36 -13.77 -1.18
CA SER A 37 -16.92 -15.09 -0.70
C SER A 37 -16.13 -15.87 -1.74
N ASP A 38 -16.58 -15.88 -3.01
CA ASP A 38 -15.91 -16.58 -4.09
C ASP A 38 -14.52 -15.96 -4.40
N ALA A 39 -14.41 -14.62 -4.33
CA ALA A 39 -13.16 -13.93 -4.55
C ALA A 39 -12.18 -14.16 -3.38
N MET A 40 -12.67 -14.26 -2.15
CA MET A 40 -11.88 -14.58 -0.96
C MET A 40 -11.33 -16.03 -1.06
N GLU A 41 -12.16 -17.02 -1.43
CA GLU A 41 -11.74 -18.40 -1.63
C GLU A 41 -10.66 -18.53 -2.71
N ILE A 42 -10.80 -17.79 -3.82
CA ILE A 42 -9.79 -17.75 -4.89
C ILE A 42 -8.48 -17.14 -4.35
N ALA A 43 -8.55 -16.07 -3.58
CA ALA A 43 -7.40 -15.39 -3.05
C ALA A 43 -6.67 -16.26 -2.00
N GLU A 44 -7.38 -16.92 -1.10
CA GLU A 44 -6.83 -17.89 -0.14
C GLU A 44 -6.16 -19.06 -0.85
N THR A 45 -6.85 -19.70 -1.79
CA THR A 45 -6.28 -20.78 -2.60
C THR A 45 -5.01 -20.33 -3.35
N SER A 46 -4.98 -19.08 -3.82
CA SER A 46 -3.79 -18.52 -4.46
C SER A 46 -2.64 -18.34 -3.47
N MET A 47 -2.92 -17.84 -2.28
CA MET A 47 -1.90 -17.68 -1.23
C MET A 47 -1.37 -19.02 -0.74
N ASP A 48 -2.20 -20.05 -0.60
CA ASP A 48 -1.75 -21.40 -0.24
C ASP A 48 -0.73 -21.94 -1.26
N ARG A 49 -0.99 -21.74 -2.54
CA ARG A 49 -0.01 -22.11 -3.60
C ARG A 49 1.28 -21.30 -3.53
N VAL A 50 1.20 -20.03 -3.13
CA VAL A 50 2.40 -19.19 -2.93
C VAL A 50 3.22 -19.69 -1.75
N ARG A 51 2.58 -20.10 -0.64
CA ARG A 51 3.24 -20.67 0.55
C ARG A 51 3.97 -21.99 0.25
N GLU A 52 3.52 -22.76 -0.76
CA GLU A 52 4.26 -23.94 -1.24
C GLU A 52 5.59 -23.57 -1.94
N LEU A 53 5.73 -22.33 -2.45
CA LEU A 53 6.85 -21.85 -3.26
C LEU A 53 7.80 -20.92 -2.49
N VAL A 54 7.28 -20.23 -1.48
CA VAL A 54 8.01 -19.22 -0.70
C VAL A 54 7.87 -19.58 0.78
N PRO A 55 8.95 -19.63 1.57
CA PRO A 55 8.87 -19.87 3.02
C PRO A 55 7.88 -18.93 3.72
N ASP A 56 7.41 -19.33 4.90
CA ASP A 56 6.45 -18.59 5.73
C ASP A 56 6.92 -18.51 7.19
N GLU A 57 8.18 -18.14 7.39
CA GLU A 57 8.82 -18.15 8.70
C GLU A 57 9.06 -16.73 9.24
N THR A 58 9.17 -15.74 8.34
CA THR A 58 9.58 -14.37 8.69
C THR A 58 8.72 -13.31 8.00
N LEU A 59 8.78 -12.05 8.48
CA LEU A 59 8.17 -10.91 7.78
C LEU A 59 8.76 -10.72 6.36
N VAL A 60 10.01 -11.05 6.17
CA VAL A 60 10.66 -11.05 4.86
C VAL A 60 9.96 -12.02 3.91
N ASP A 61 9.62 -13.21 4.39
CA ASP A 61 8.93 -14.21 3.59
C ASP A 61 7.51 -13.76 3.25
N ARG A 62 6.78 -13.19 4.20
CA ARG A 62 5.45 -12.61 3.97
C ARG A 62 5.49 -11.54 2.87
N MET A 63 6.46 -10.63 2.91
CA MET A 63 6.64 -9.61 1.86
C MET A 63 6.96 -10.24 0.51
N ARG A 64 7.79 -11.29 0.47
CA ARG A 64 8.10 -12.04 -0.74
C ARG A 64 6.89 -12.79 -1.29
N GLN A 65 6.11 -13.46 -0.42
CA GLN A 65 4.86 -14.11 -0.78
C GLN A 65 3.88 -13.12 -1.41
N LYS A 66 3.70 -11.95 -0.79
CA LYS A 66 2.83 -10.91 -1.33
C LYS A 66 3.29 -10.40 -2.70
N ALA A 67 4.59 -10.25 -2.91
CA ALA A 67 5.14 -9.88 -4.21
C ALA A 67 4.90 -10.95 -5.28
N VAL A 68 5.06 -12.23 -4.95
CA VAL A 68 4.74 -13.37 -5.83
C VAL A 68 3.25 -13.41 -6.14
N HIS A 69 2.39 -13.28 -5.12
CA HIS A 69 0.94 -13.26 -5.31
C HIS A 69 0.51 -12.11 -6.23
N ALA A 70 1.02 -10.90 -6.00
CA ALA A 70 0.67 -9.70 -6.79
C ALA A 70 1.13 -9.77 -8.26
N THR A 71 2.08 -10.64 -8.59
CA THR A 71 2.65 -10.75 -9.94
C THR A 71 2.31 -12.05 -10.66
N GLY A 72 1.94 -13.09 -9.92
CA GLY A 72 1.84 -14.46 -10.45
C GLY A 72 3.19 -15.04 -10.89
N ASP A 73 4.31 -14.45 -10.46
CA ASP A 73 5.66 -14.82 -10.87
C ASP A 73 6.49 -15.28 -9.65
N PRO A 74 6.72 -16.60 -9.49
CA PRO A 74 7.51 -17.13 -8.36
C PRO A 74 8.94 -16.59 -8.27
N GLU A 75 9.54 -16.17 -9.39
CA GLU A 75 10.87 -15.57 -9.38
C GLU A 75 10.90 -14.20 -8.70
N PHE A 76 9.72 -13.57 -8.52
CA PHE A 76 9.64 -12.24 -7.94
C PHE A 76 10.14 -12.21 -6.49
N GLN A 77 10.06 -13.32 -5.75
CA GLN A 77 10.61 -13.45 -4.40
C GLN A 77 12.10 -13.06 -4.33
N PHE A 78 12.86 -13.37 -5.41
CA PHE A 78 14.31 -13.07 -5.49
C PHE A 78 14.60 -11.63 -5.89
N LEU A 79 13.60 -10.83 -6.20
CA LEU A 79 13.76 -9.44 -6.62
C LEU A 79 13.52 -8.44 -5.49
N VAL A 80 12.79 -8.81 -4.44
CA VAL A 80 12.51 -7.94 -3.28
C VAL A 80 13.81 -7.74 -2.48
N ARG A 81 14.04 -6.50 -2.04
CA ARG A 81 15.18 -6.10 -1.21
C ARG A 81 14.71 -5.25 -0.04
N PHE A 82 15.35 -5.46 1.08
CA PHE A 82 15.14 -4.76 2.33
C PHE A 82 16.41 -3.99 2.68
N SER A 83 16.29 -2.78 3.20
CA SER A 83 17.41 -1.87 3.45
C SER A 83 17.10 -0.91 4.60
N GLY A 84 18.12 -0.28 5.16
CA GLY A 84 17.99 0.81 6.13
C GLY A 84 17.55 0.40 7.52
N GLY A 85 17.68 -0.86 7.89
CA GLY A 85 17.33 -1.38 9.21
C GLY A 85 18.44 -2.25 9.81
N GLU A 86 18.22 -2.69 11.05
CA GLU A 86 19.16 -3.57 11.77
C GLU A 86 19.22 -4.99 11.15
N ASP A 87 18.13 -5.43 10.52
CA ASP A 87 18.00 -6.70 9.82
C ASP A 87 16.99 -6.60 8.66
N GLU A 88 16.85 -7.67 7.87
CA GLU A 88 15.95 -7.69 6.71
C GLU A 88 14.45 -7.56 7.08
N SER A 89 14.02 -7.92 8.30
CA SER A 89 12.65 -7.75 8.77
C SER A 89 12.34 -6.32 9.24
N ALA A 90 13.35 -5.50 9.53
CA ALA A 90 13.18 -4.16 10.07
C ALA A 90 12.25 -3.26 9.24
N PRO A 91 12.29 -3.22 7.89
CA PRO A 91 11.35 -2.44 7.11
C PRO A 91 9.89 -2.92 7.23
N GLY A 92 9.67 -4.23 7.35
CA GLY A 92 8.34 -4.80 7.62
C GLY A 92 7.81 -4.37 8.99
N ARG A 93 8.65 -4.47 10.02
CA ARG A 93 8.29 -4.03 11.38
C ARG A 93 8.03 -2.52 11.44
N ALA A 94 8.89 -1.71 10.83
CA ALA A 94 8.73 -0.27 10.80
C ALA A 94 7.43 0.15 10.10
N GLY A 95 7.13 -0.46 8.95
CA GLY A 95 5.89 -0.21 8.23
C GLY A 95 4.65 -0.62 9.00
N ALA A 96 4.65 -1.78 9.66
CA ALA A 96 3.53 -2.22 10.49
C ALA A 96 3.32 -1.30 11.71
N ARG A 97 4.39 -0.86 12.37
CA ARG A 97 4.30 0.15 13.45
C ARG A 97 3.72 1.47 12.95
N ALA A 98 4.18 1.96 11.80
CA ALA A 98 3.63 3.17 11.20
C ALA A 98 2.13 3.04 10.90
N VAL A 99 1.65 1.86 10.46
CA VAL A 99 0.21 1.60 10.29
C VAL A 99 -0.52 1.62 11.64
N LEU A 100 0.04 1.01 12.69
CA LEU A 100 -0.56 1.05 14.05
C LEU A 100 -0.62 2.46 14.62
N ASP A 101 0.35 3.30 14.28
CA ASP A 101 0.43 4.71 14.68
C ASP A 101 -0.40 5.64 13.76
N GLU A 102 -1.19 5.05 12.84
CA GLU A 102 -2.04 5.77 11.88
C GLU A 102 -1.27 6.77 10.99
N ALA A 103 0.00 6.50 10.74
CA ALA A 103 0.86 7.33 9.91
C ALA A 103 0.27 7.52 8.50
N PRO A 104 0.44 8.69 7.86
CA PRO A 104 -0.07 8.88 6.52
C PRO A 104 0.63 7.97 5.51
N ILE A 105 -0.15 7.41 4.57
CA ILE A 105 0.36 6.66 3.42
C ILE A 105 0.40 7.60 2.22
N VAL A 106 1.58 7.92 1.73
CA VAL A 106 1.79 8.88 0.63
C VAL A 106 2.25 8.14 -0.62
N THR A 107 1.37 8.05 -1.61
CA THR A 107 1.64 7.34 -2.87
C THR A 107 2.07 8.29 -3.99
N ASP A 108 2.91 7.84 -4.93
CA ASP A 108 3.34 8.68 -6.05
C ASP A 108 2.18 9.04 -7.00
N ILE A 109 1.29 8.09 -7.32
CA ILE A 109 0.20 8.26 -8.28
C ILE A 109 -1.12 7.66 -7.80
N THR A 110 -2.20 8.07 -8.47
CA THR A 110 -3.57 7.58 -8.16
C THR A 110 -3.70 6.06 -8.27
N MET A 111 -3.00 5.42 -9.23
CA MET A 111 -3.09 3.96 -9.42
C MET A 111 -2.57 3.20 -8.20
N VAL A 112 -1.48 3.65 -7.57
CA VAL A 112 -0.98 3.08 -6.33
C VAL A 112 -1.98 3.31 -5.21
N LYS A 113 -2.45 4.56 -5.03
CA LYS A 113 -3.48 4.89 -4.03
C LYS A 113 -4.70 3.99 -4.13
N SER A 114 -5.21 3.78 -5.34
CA SER A 114 -6.41 2.95 -5.57
C SER A 114 -6.20 1.46 -5.27
N GLY A 115 -4.97 1.00 -5.16
CA GLY A 115 -4.62 -0.36 -4.78
C GLY A 115 -4.37 -0.54 -3.29
N ILE A 116 -4.32 0.56 -2.50
CA ILE A 116 -4.22 0.45 -1.04
C ILE A 116 -5.60 0.11 -0.50
N THR A 117 -5.66 -0.89 0.36
CA THR A 117 -6.90 -1.28 1.04
C THR A 117 -7.46 -0.12 1.87
N SER A 118 -8.78 -0.07 2.03
CA SER A 118 -9.45 0.85 2.96
C SER A 118 -9.80 0.20 4.30
N ARG A 119 -9.41 -1.06 4.50
CA ARG A 119 -9.73 -1.87 5.69
C ARG A 119 -8.47 -2.12 6.50
N GLY A 120 -8.63 -2.44 7.77
CA GLY A 120 -7.54 -2.83 8.67
C GLY A 120 -6.65 -1.67 9.15
N HIS A 121 -6.91 -0.42 8.73
CA HIS A 121 -6.17 0.74 9.18
C HIS A 121 -7.00 2.03 9.14
N SER A 122 -6.56 3.05 9.90
CA SER A 122 -7.12 4.41 9.90
C SER A 122 -6.17 5.44 9.26
N CYS A 123 -5.13 4.99 8.57
CA CYS A 123 -4.16 5.85 7.90
C CYS A 123 -4.82 6.73 6.84
N ASP A 124 -4.45 8.01 6.78
CA ASP A 124 -4.84 8.89 5.67
C ASP A 124 -4.04 8.56 4.41
N VAL A 125 -4.69 8.03 3.39
CA VAL A 125 -4.04 7.66 2.13
C VAL A 125 -4.08 8.83 1.15
N ARG A 126 -2.92 9.40 0.84
CA ARG A 126 -2.74 10.55 -0.05
C ARG A 126 -2.02 10.15 -1.32
N LYS A 127 -2.18 10.96 -2.37
CA LYS A 127 -1.37 10.87 -3.59
C LYS A 127 -0.50 12.11 -3.74
N ALA A 128 0.73 11.96 -4.15
CA ALA A 128 1.61 13.08 -4.44
C ALA A 128 1.23 13.78 -5.76
N ILE A 129 0.97 13.02 -6.81
CA ILE A 129 0.64 13.58 -8.13
C ILE A 129 -0.51 14.58 -8.05
N GLY A 130 -0.28 15.76 -8.64
CA GLY A 130 -1.21 16.89 -8.62
C GLY A 130 -0.76 18.04 -7.72
N ASN A 131 0.24 17.81 -6.86
CA ASN A 131 0.94 18.87 -6.14
C ASN A 131 2.15 19.33 -6.98
N GLY A 132 2.69 20.53 -6.74
CA GLY A 132 3.92 21.01 -7.37
C GLY A 132 3.82 21.29 -8.88
N ALA A 133 2.63 21.61 -9.40
CA ALA A 133 2.46 21.93 -10.83
C ALA A 133 3.27 23.16 -11.26
N GLU A 134 3.34 24.18 -10.40
CA GLU A 134 4.13 25.39 -10.64
C GLU A 134 5.62 25.06 -10.64
N LEU A 135 6.08 24.31 -9.65
CA LEU A 135 7.47 23.85 -9.56
C LEU A 135 7.90 23.06 -10.79
N ALA A 136 7.02 22.17 -11.30
CA ALA A 136 7.29 21.44 -12.53
C ALA A 136 7.43 22.36 -13.75
N ALA A 137 6.58 23.37 -13.86
CA ALA A 137 6.61 24.34 -14.95
C ALA A 137 7.87 25.23 -14.91
N GLU A 138 8.27 25.68 -13.74
CA GLU A 138 9.43 26.53 -13.53
C GLU A 138 10.76 25.81 -13.76
N THR A 139 10.87 24.57 -13.31
CA THR A 139 12.14 23.82 -13.31
C THR A 139 12.29 22.87 -14.48
N GLY A 140 11.21 22.55 -15.20
CA GLY A 140 11.21 21.54 -16.26
C GLY A 140 11.33 20.10 -15.78
N MET A 141 11.27 19.84 -14.49
CA MET A 141 11.25 18.49 -13.93
C MET A 141 9.92 17.78 -14.19
N THR A 142 9.90 16.46 -14.01
CA THR A 142 8.65 15.70 -14.17
C THR A 142 7.64 16.10 -13.08
N ARG A 143 6.35 16.06 -13.44
CA ARG A 143 5.27 16.36 -12.48
C ARG A 143 5.33 15.48 -11.22
N THR A 144 5.74 14.21 -11.35
CA THR A 144 5.85 13.29 -10.22
C THR A 144 7.00 13.68 -9.28
N ALA A 145 8.17 14.06 -9.83
CA ALA A 145 9.27 14.55 -9.00
C ALA A 145 8.91 15.87 -8.30
N ALA A 146 8.35 16.85 -9.05
CA ALA A 146 7.90 18.11 -8.47
C ALA A 146 6.85 17.91 -7.36
N SER A 147 5.96 16.94 -7.53
CA SER A 147 4.93 16.63 -6.54
C SER A 147 5.53 16.05 -5.24
N VAL A 148 6.57 15.24 -5.34
CA VAL A 148 7.30 14.74 -4.16
C VAL A 148 7.98 15.90 -3.44
N LEU A 149 8.75 16.72 -4.15
CA LEU A 149 9.45 17.86 -3.55
C LEU A 149 8.50 18.88 -2.92
N GLU A 150 7.33 19.10 -3.51
CA GLU A 150 6.34 20.02 -2.95
C GLU A 150 5.74 19.48 -1.64
N LEU A 151 5.42 18.19 -1.58
CA LEU A 151 4.93 17.57 -0.34
C LEU A 151 6.03 17.49 0.73
N ASP A 152 7.26 17.27 0.31
CA ASP A 152 8.42 17.26 1.20
C ASP A 152 8.62 18.61 1.91
N ARG A 153 8.54 19.71 1.16
CA ARG A 153 8.57 21.07 1.73
C ARG A 153 7.49 21.34 2.78
N GLN A 154 6.40 20.60 2.72
CA GLN A 154 5.29 20.65 3.68
C GLN A 154 5.47 19.67 4.85
N GLY A 155 6.58 18.92 4.91
CA GLY A 155 6.86 17.92 5.93
C GLY A 155 5.96 16.68 5.87
N VAL A 156 5.34 16.41 4.72
CA VAL A 156 4.33 15.34 4.60
C VAL A 156 4.95 13.95 4.63
N TYR A 157 6.24 13.83 4.31
CA TYR A 157 6.94 12.55 4.28
C TYR A 157 7.57 12.16 5.62
N ASP A 158 7.72 13.08 6.56
CA ASP A 158 8.25 12.74 7.90
C ASP A 158 7.27 11.78 8.61
N ASP A 159 7.80 10.70 9.14
CA ASP A 159 7.06 9.60 9.78
C ASP A 159 6.01 8.91 8.87
N ALA A 160 5.94 9.24 7.58
CA ALA A 160 4.98 8.67 6.65
C ALA A 160 5.42 7.31 6.09
N ILE A 161 4.46 6.53 5.63
CA ILE A 161 4.68 5.38 4.73
C ILE A 161 4.76 5.93 3.30
N ALA A 162 5.97 6.07 2.76
CA ALA A 162 6.19 6.63 1.44
C ALA A 162 6.18 5.54 0.36
N VAL A 163 5.25 5.62 -0.60
CA VAL A 163 5.03 4.55 -1.59
C VAL A 163 5.23 5.06 -3.01
N VAL A 164 6.23 4.53 -3.71
CA VAL A 164 6.52 4.85 -5.11
C VAL A 164 6.41 3.60 -5.97
N GLY A 165 5.29 3.47 -6.67
CA GLY A 165 5.01 2.28 -7.49
C GLY A 165 5.21 2.48 -8.98
N ASN A 166 5.24 3.71 -9.48
CA ASN A 166 5.22 3.94 -10.92
C ASN A 166 6.36 4.82 -11.44
N ALA A 167 6.67 5.93 -10.79
CA ALA A 167 7.53 6.95 -11.36
C ALA A 167 8.98 6.87 -10.84
N PRO A 168 9.96 6.46 -11.66
CA PRO A 168 11.37 6.47 -11.26
C PRO A 168 11.86 7.85 -10.80
N THR A 169 11.33 8.91 -11.38
CA THR A 169 11.70 10.29 -11.02
C THR A 169 11.12 10.71 -9.65
N ALA A 170 9.98 10.14 -9.23
CA ALA A 170 9.48 10.33 -7.88
C ALA A 170 10.37 9.62 -6.85
N ALA A 171 10.83 8.39 -7.17
CA ALA A 171 11.75 7.65 -6.30
C ALA A 171 13.10 8.35 -6.15
N LEU A 172 13.64 8.96 -7.22
CA LEU A 172 14.86 9.77 -7.15
C LEU A 172 14.65 11.02 -6.29
N ALA A 173 13.57 11.76 -6.52
CA ALA A 173 13.26 12.94 -5.71
C ALA A 173 13.09 12.59 -4.21
N LEU A 174 12.42 11.47 -3.89
CA LEU A 174 12.29 11.02 -2.52
C LEU A 174 13.64 10.64 -1.90
N ALA A 175 14.54 10.02 -2.69
CA ALA A 175 15.88 9.71 -2.23
C ALA A 175 16.68 10.99 -1.93
N ASP A 176 16.55 12.01 -2.76
CA ASP A 176 17.19 13.33 -2.52
C ASP A 176 16.60 14.00 -1.25
N CYS A 177 15.29 13.93 -1.03
CA CYS A 177 14.66 14.42 0.20
C CYS A 177 15.20 13.71 1.46
N ILE A 178 15.39 12.38 1.41
CA ILE A 178 15.97 11.60 2.52
C ILE A 178 17.42 12.04 2.79
N GLU A 179 18.20 12.26 1.76
CA GLU A 179 19.57 12.80 1.87
C GLU A 179 19.58 14.19 2.50
N ASP A 180 18.60 15.04 2.18
CA ASP A 180 18.42 16.38 2.72
C ASP A 180 17.80 16.41 4.14
N GLY A 181 17.41 15.27 4.70
CA GLY A 181 17.00 15.16 6.11
C GLY A 181 15.61 14.63 6.38
N THR A 182 14.77 14.40 5.36
CA THR A 182 13.43 13.82 5.50
C THR A 182 13.53 12.38 6.03
N ARG A 183 12.64 12.00 6.94
CA ARG A 183 12.67 10.69 7.60
C ARG A 183 11.32 9.98 7.53
N PRO A 184 11.00 9.33 6.40
CA PRO A 184 9.84 8.44 6.33
C PRO A 184 9.98 7.28 7.32
N ALA A 185 8.86 6.83 7.89
CA ALA A 185 8.83 5.63 8.73
C ALA A 185 9.25 4.38 7.92
N VAL A 186 8.81 4.30 6.67
CA VAL A 186 9.24 3.27 5.72
C VAL A 186 9.05 3.76 4.27
N VAL A 187 9.92 3.32 3.38
CA VAL A 187 9.79 3.53 1.94
C VAL A 187 9.46 2.23 1.23
N VAL A 188 8.40 2.20 0.44
CA VAL A 188 8.10 1.11 -0.51
C VAL A 188 8.33 1.64 -1.92
N ALA A 189 9.42 1.24 -2.59
CA ALA A 189 9.76 1.77 -3.90
C ALA A 189 9.98 0.66 -4.93
N THR A 190 9.00 0.49 -5.82
CA THR A 190 8.99 -0.53 -6.87
C THR A 190 8.67 0.02 -8.27
N PRO A 191 9.10 1.25 -8.65
CA PRO A 191 8.78 1.77 -9.98
C PRO A 191 9.29 0.86 -11.08
N VAL A 192 8.46 0.63 -12.11
CA VAL A 192 8.75 -0.23 -13.25
C VAL A 192 9.32 0.55 -14.42
N GLY A 193 10.16 -0.06 -15.24
CA GLY A 193 10.56 0.52 -16.51
C GLY A 193 11.97 0.17 -16.97
N PHE A 194 12.27 0.65 -18.18
CA PHE A 194 13.54 0.43 -18.87
C PHE A 194 14.55 1.56 -18.63
N VAL A 195 14.05 2.75 -18.27
CA VAL A 195 14.87 3.94 -18.06
C VAL A 195 14.72 4.43 -16.64
N LYS A 196 15.82 4.55 -15.92
CA LYS A 196 15.93 5.02 -14.55
C LYS A 196 15.20 4.20 -13.47
N ALA A 197 14.43 3.16 -13.82
CA ALA A 197 13.68 2.40 -12.81
C ALA A 197 14.59 1.57 -11.91
N ALA A 198 15.56 0.85 -12.46
CA ALA A 198 16.54 0.10 -11.68
C ALA A 198 17.48 1.03 -10.89
N GLU A 199 17.91 2.12 -11.51
CA GLU A 199 18.79 3.12 -10.93
C GLU A 199 18.11 3.86 -9.76
N SER A 200 16.85 4.27 -9.91
CA SER A 200 16.12 4.97 -8.85
C SER A 200 15.94 4.09 -7.61
N ARG A 201 15.60 2.81 -7.78
CA ARG A 201 15.48 1.87 -6.66
C ARG A 201 16.83 1.57 -6.01
N LYS A 202 17.91 1.52 -6.81
CA LYS A 202 19.27 1.40 -6.28
C LYS A 202 19.60 2.63 -5.41
N ARG A 203 19.32 3.83 -5.90
CA ARG A 203 19.54 5.07 -5.15
C ARG A 203 18.73 5.11 -3.84
N VAL A 204 17.45 4.68 -3.88
CA VAL A 204 16.64 4.56 -2.66
C VAL A 204 17.31 3.63 -1.64
N ARG A 205 17.82 2.47 -2.05
CA ARG A 205 18.52 1.55 -1.14
C ARG A 205 19.80 2.16 -0.56
N GLU A 206 20.57 2.87 -1.38
CA GLU A 206 21.81 3.52 -0.94
C GLU A 206 21.55 4.56 0.15
N VAL A 207 20.57 5.46 -0.05
CA VAL A 207 20.21 6.45 0.97
C VAL A 207 19.52 5.81 2.16
N ALA A 208 18.72 4.77 1.96
CA ALA A 208 18.11 4.01 3.03
C ALA A 208 19.15 3.44 4.00
N GLU A 209 20.19 2.80 3.48
CA GLU A 209 21.30 2.27 4.27
C GLU A 209 22.11 3.40 4.93
N GLU A 210 22.43 4.46 4.20
CA GLU A 210 23.26 5.56 4.69
C GLU A 210 22.60 6.34 5.82
N TYR A 211 21.28 6.56 5.71
CA TYR A 211 20.54 7.40 6.65
C TYR A 211 19.63 6.63 7.61
N GLY A 212 19.67 5.29 7.58
CA GLY A 212 18.89 4.43 8.47
C GLY A 212 17.37 4.52 8.25
N VAL A 213 16.92 4.77 7.02
CA VAL A 213 15.50 4.82 6.66
C VAL A 213 15.06 3.43 6.17
N PRO A 214 14.12 2.76 6.86
CA PRO A 214 13.65 1.44 6.42
C PRO A 214 13.06 1.48 5.01
N ALA A 215 13.47 0.54 4.13
CA ALA A 215 13.00 0.53 2.75
C ALA A 215 12.78 -0.88 2.21
N ILE A 216 11.68 -1.06 1.48
CA ILE A 216 11.34 -2.25 0.69
C ILE A 216 11.37 -1.86 -0.79
N THR A 217 12.24 -2.51 -1.56
CA THR A 217 12.42 -2.20 -2.98
C THR A 217 12.47 -3.46 -3.83
N THR A 218 12.54 -3.30 -5.15
CA THR A 218 12.81 -4.42 -6.06
C THR A 218 14.05 -4.15 -6.91
N VAL A 219 14.69 -5.20 -7.44
CA VAL A 219 15.83 -5.08 -8.34
C VAL A 219 15.44 -5.34 -9.79
N GLY A 220 16.32 -4.94 -10.72
CA GLY A 220 16.09 -5.11 -12.15
C GLY A 220 15.07 -4.13 -12.73
N ARG A 221 14.27 -4.54 -13.70
CA ARG A 221 13.29 -3.69 -14.40
C ARG A 221 11.84 -3.97 -14.00
N ARG A 222 11.61 -5.11 -13.35
CA ARG A 222 10.28 -5.56 -12.92
C ARG A 222 9.86 -4.83 -11.65
N GLY A 223 8.61 -4.42 -11.57
CA GLY A 223 8.03 -3.63 -10.49
C GLY A 223 6.62 -3.19 -10.86
N GLY A 224 6.15 -2.11 -10.28
CA GLY A 224 4.89 -1.48 -10.67
C GLY A 224 3.96 -1.17 -9.52
N SER A 225 2.89 -0.44 -9.84
CA SER A 225 1.89 0.04 -8.88
C SER A 225 1.21 -1.09 -8.11
N GLY A 226 0.91 -2.22 -8.77
CA GLY A 226 0.27 -3.37 -8.12
C GLY A 226 1.15 -4.00 -7.05
N ILE A 227 2.47 -4.08 -7.30
CA ILE A 227 3.42 -4.61 -6.32
C ILE A 227 3.60 -3.64 -5.15
N ALA A 228 3.74 -2.33 -5.45
CA ALA A 228 3.83 -1.31 -4.40
C ALA A 228 2.60 -1.34 -3.48
N ALA A 229 1.41 -1.36 -4.06
CA ALA A 229 0.17 -1.47 -3.30
C ALA A 229 0.10 -2.80 -2.52
N GLY A 230 0.44 -3.93 -3.15
CA GLY A 230 0.46 -5.24 -2.50
C GLY A 230 1.38 -5.29 -1.29
N LEU A 231 2.62 -4.82 -1.43
CA LEU A 231 3.58 -4.76 -0.31
C LEU A 231 3.09 -3.82 0.81
N THR A 232 2.48 -2.68 0.46
CA THR A 232 1.92 -1.76 1.45
C THR A 232 0.71 -2.39 2.16
N ASN A 233 -0.17 -3.09 1.45
CA ASN A 233 -1.26 -3.84 2.06
C ASN A 233 -0.75 -4.95 2.99
N GLU A 234 0.38 -5.59 2.67
CA GLU A 234 0.97 -6.56 3.58
C GLU A 234 1.46 -5.92 4.88
N LEU A 235 1.95 -4.67 4.86
CA LEU A 235 2.24 -3.94 6.10
C LEU A 235 0.97 -3.72 6.94
N VAL A 236 -0.17 -3.49 6.29
CA VAL A 236 -1.48 -3.37 6.97
C VAL A 236 -1.89 -4.71 7.59
N HIS A 237 -1.70 -5.84 6.88
CA HIS A 237 -1.99 -7.17 7.44
C HIS A 237 -1.11 -7.48 8.65
N VAL A 238 0.20 -7.24 8.55
CA VAL A 238 1.14 -7.41 9.67
C VAL A 238 0.74 -6.56 10.88
N ALA A 239 0.28 -5.33 10.64
CA ALA A 239 -0.22 -4.45 11.71
C ALA A 239 -1.52 -4.98 12.34
N SER A 240 -2.43 -5.58 11.54
CA SER A 240 -3.65 -6.22 12.05
C SER A 240 -3.31 -7.40 12.94
N ASP A 241 -2.47 -8.33 12.47
CA ASP A 241 -2.04 -9.50 13.22
C ASP A 241 -1.35 -9.09 14.55
N ALA A 242 -0.55 -8.02 14.50
CA ALA A 242 0.09 -7.49 15.72
C ALA A 242 -0.93 -6.88 16.71
N ARG A 243 -1.98 -6.23 16.21
CA ARG A 243 -3.05 -5.67 17.04
C ARG A 243 -3.89 -6.76 17.69
N GLU A 244 -4.13 -7.86 16.99
CA GLU A 244 -4.89 -9.03 17.47
C GLU A 244 -4.07 -9.91 18.40
N GLY A 245 -2.76 -9.73 18.44
CA GLY A 245 -1.83 -10.48 19.30
C GLY A 245 -1.30 -11.77 18.67
N ASP A 246 -1.57 -11.97 17.38
CA ASP A 246 -1.10 -13.14 16.62
C ASP A 246 0.37 -13.02 16.20
N LEU A 247 0.90 -11.80 16.24
CA LEU A 247 2.28 -11.49 15.91
C LEU A 247 2.90 -10.51 16.92
N THR A 248 4.16 -10.77 17.31
CA THR A 248 4.96 -9.85 18.11
C THR A 248 6.01 -9.17 17.24
N LEU A 249 5.89 -7.86 16.99
CA LEU A 249 6.77 -7.12 16.08
C LEU A 249 8.24 -7.07 16.51
N GLU A 250 8.55 -7.27 17.82
CA GLU A 250 9.93 -7.31 18.33
C GLU A 250 10.68 -8.58 17.95
N SER A 251 9.97 -9.67 17.65
CA SER A 251 10.55 -10.99 17.38
C SER A 251 10.29 -11.50 15.95
N ALA A 252 9.59 -10.71 15.13
CA ALA A 252 9.18 -11.11 13.78
C ALA A 252 10.21 -10.76 12.69
#